data_f7a1bc52f2c37596742f2e28f450be30
#
_entry.id   f7a1bc52f2c37596742f2e28f450be30
#
_cell.length_a   1.000
_cell.length_b   1.000
_cell.length_c   1.000
_cell.angle_alpha   90.00
_cell.angle_beta   90.00
_cell.angle_gamma   90.00
#
_symmetry.space_group_name_H-M   'P 1'
#
loop_
_entity.id
_entity.type
_entity.pdbx_description
1 polymer ?
#
loop_
_entity_poly.entity_id
_entity_poly.type
_entity_poly.pdbx_seq_one_letter_code
_entity_poly.pdbx_strand_id
1 'polypeptide(L)'
;AVGVDNDNGTAPGIILEKDGKRIVLLPGPPNELIPMFEKSIAPYLLSLDPNGPAVIYSRTVKICGLGESGVEALITDLEALQNPTVAPYAKTGEVHLRVTARAEDEKAARKLVKPVVKELERRFGRAVYTTKNDVTLEDAVVRLLKKNDLTAATVESCTAGLLAGRL
;
A
#
# COMPACT_ATOMS: atom_id res chain seq x y z
N ALA A 1 -7.07 -32.42 10.29
CA ALA A 1 -7.81 -31.52 9.40
C ALA A 1 -9.08 -31.03 10.12
N VAL A 2 -9.38 -29.76 10.00
CA VAL A 2 -10.60 -29.13 10.52
C VAL A 2 -11.37 -28.56 9.31
N GLY A 3 -12.68 -28.90 9.22
CA GLY A 3 -13.57 -28.30 8.24
C GLY A 3 -13.98 -26.89 8.65
N VAL A 4 -14.16 -26.01 7.67
CA VAL A 4 -14.67 -24.64 7.86
C VAL A 4 -15.93 -24.51 7.04
N ASP A 5 -17.03 -24.14 7.69
CA ASP A 5 -18.35 -24.04 7.06
C ASP A 5 -18.39 -22.91 6.03
N ASN A 6 -19.09 -23.15 4.93
CA ASN A 6 -19.31 -22.22 3.84
C ASN A 6 -20.81 -21.84 3.80
N ASP A 7 -21.15 -20.66 4.30
CA ASP A 7 -22.53 -20.18 4.33
C ASP A 7 -23.06 -19.79 2.93
N ASN A 8 -22.15 -19.60 1.94
CA ASN A 8 -22.48 -19.08 0.60
C ASN A 8 -22.26 -20.08 -0.55
N GLY A 9 -21.90 -21.32 -0.22
CA GLY A 9 -21.62 -22.36 -1.22
C GLY A 9 -21.60 -23.78 -0.61
N THR A 10 -21.31 -24.76 -1.45
CA THR A 10 -21.30 -26.18 -1.05
C THR A 10 -19.91 -26.72 -0.72
N ALA A 11 -18.85 -26.05 -1.17
CA ALA A 11 -17.47 -26.47 -0.93
C ALA A 11 -16.99 -25.96 0.44
N PRO A 12 -16.65 -26.83 1.41
CA PRO A 12 -16.10 -26.40 2.71
C PRO A 12 -14.68 -25.89 2.55
N GLY A 13 -14.27 -25.01 3.48
CA GLY A 13 -12.88 -24.73 3.70
C GLY A 13 -12.22 -25.84 4.55
N ILE A 14 -10.89 -25.93 4.50
CA ILE A 14 -10.15 -26.93 5.27
C ILE A 14 -8.91 -26.30 5.89
N ILE A 15 -8.69 -26.54 7.17
CA ILE A 15 -7.43 -26.24 7.86
C ILE A 15 -6.69 -27.53 8.13
N LEU A 16 -5.48 -27.64 7.62
CA LEU A 16 -4.55 -28.75 7.86
C LEU A 16 -3.42 -28.27 8.75
N GLU A 17 -3.08 -29.04 9.76
CA GLU A 17 -1.92 -28.79 10.60
C GLU A 17 -1.02 -30.04 10.65
N LYS A 18 0.26 -29.83 10.34
CA LYS A 18 1.27 -30.89 10.39
C LYS A 18 2.65 -30.27 10.64
N ASP A 19 3.39 -30.84 11.58
CA ASP A 19 4.79 -30.46 11.90
C ASP A 19 4.96 -28.94 12.14
N GLY A 20 4.01 -28.34 12.87
CA GLY A 20 3.99 -26.90 13.16
C GLY A 20 3.65 -25.99 11.97
N LYS A 21 3.41 -26.57 10.80
CA LYS A 21 2.97 -25.86 9.59
C LYS A 21 1.46 -25.95 9.43
N ARG A 22 0.87 -24.91 8.83
CA ARG A 22 -0.58 -24.81 8.58
C ARG A 22 -0.83 -24.54 7.12
N ILE A 23 -1.80 -25.26 6.58
CA ILE A 23 -2.31 -25.07 5.22
C ILE A 23 -3.79 -24.77 5.34
N VAL A 24 -4.23 -23.69 4.74
CA VAL A 24 -5.64 -23.30 4.67
C VAL A 24 -6.07 -23.39 3.20
N LEU A 25 -7.11 -24.16 2.95
CA LEU A 25 -7.74 -24.31 1.65
C LEU A 25 -9.11 -23.65 1.69
N LEU A 26 -9.38 -22.76 0.76
CA LEU A 26 -10.65 -22.04 0.64
C LEU A 26 -11.20 -22.15 -0.79
N PRO A 27 -12.53 -22.05 -0.97
CA PRO A 27 -13.14 -21.94 -2.29
C PRO A 27 -12.61 -20.71 -3.04
N GLY A 28 -12.58 -20.79 -4.40
CA GLY A 28 -12.08 -19.72 -5.24
C GLY A 28 -13.01 -18.49 -5.39
N PRO A 29 -14.34 -18.66 -5.48
CA PRO A 29 -15.25 -17.53 -5.65
C PRO A 29 -15.17 -16.51 -4.51
N PRO A 30 -14.97 -15.19 -4.80
CA PRO A 30 -14.80 -14.17 -3.76
C PRO A 30 -15.97 -14.07 -2.77
N ASN A 31 -17.19 -14.31 -3.23
CA ASN A 31 -18.39 -14.29 -2.38
C ASN A 31 -18.43 -15.44 -1.35
N GLU A 32 -17.66 -16.50 -1.56
CA GLU A 32 -17.48 -17.61 -0.61
C GLU A 32 -16.21 -17.41 0.23
N LEU A 33 -15.08 -17.14 -0.45
CA LEU A 33 -13.77 -17.00 0.16
C LEU A 33 -13.70 -15.87 1.21
N ILE A 34 -14.19 -14.67 0.85
CA ILE A 34 -14.04 -13.50 1.71
C ILE A 34 -14.77 -13.68 3.05
N PRO A 35 -16.07 -14.04 3.09
CA PRO A 35 -16.75 -14.27 4.36
C PRO A 35 -16.15 -15.40 5.19
N MET A 36 -15.73 -16.51 4.56
CA MET A 36 -15.06 -17.61 5.26
C MET A 36 -13.74 -17.18 5.88
N PHE A 37 -12.94 -16.39 5.13
CA PHE A 37 -11.69 -15.86 5.64
C PHE A 37 -11.92 -14.93 6.83
N GLU A 38 -12.78 -13.95 6.70
CA GLU A 38 -13.04 -12.95 7.76
C GLU A 38 -13.67 -13.57 9.01
N LYS A 39 -14.63 -14.48 8.85
CA LYS A 39 -15.40 -15.08 9.95
C LYS A 39 -14.61 -16.16 10.71
N SER A 40 -13.83 -16.96 10.00
CA SER A 40 -13.23 -18.18 10.56
C SER A 40 -11.71 -18.21 10.51
N ILE A 41 -11.11 -17.86 9.36
CA ILE A 41 -9.67 -18.04 9.16
C ILE A 41 -8.86 -16.93 9.82
N ALA A 42 -9.26 -15.67 9.65
CA ALA A 42 -8.52 -14.54 10.24
C ALA A 42 -8.49 -14.63 11.78
N PRO A 43 -9.60 -14.89 12.50
CA PRO A 43 -9.57 -15.11 13.94
C PRO A 43 -8.70 -16.31 14.35
N TYR A 44 -8.78 -17.41 13.60
CA TYR A 44 -7.92 -18.58 13.84
C TYR A 44 -6.44 -18.22 13.71
N LEU A 45 -6.02 -17.55 12.62
CA LEU A 45 -4.63 -17.16 12.43
C LEU A 45 -4.15 -16.17 13.49
N LEU A 46 -4.99 -15.20 13.87
CA LEU A 46 -4.69 -14.25 14.94
C LEU A 46 -4.50 -14.92 16.30
N SER A 47 -5.25 -15.99 16.59
CA SER A 47 -5.10 -16.77 17.83
C SER A 47 -3.77 -17.52 17.94
N LEU A 48 -3.06 -17.70 16.82
CA LEU A 48 -1.77 -18.40 16.77
C LEU A 48 -0.56 -17.49 17.00
N ASP A 49 -0.75 -16.16 16.97
CA ASP A 49 0.35 -15.22 17.22
C ASP A 49 0.62 -15.12 18.73
N PRO A 50 1.77 -15.62 19.22
CA PRO A 50 2.11 -15.57 20.64
C PRO A 50 2.33 -14.14 21.15
N ASN A 51 2.54 -13.16 20.24
CA ASN A 51 2.72 -11.76 20.59
C ASN A 51 1.41 -10.95 20.49
N GLY A 52 0.30 -11.63 20.19
CA GLY A 52 -0.99 -10.98 19.94
C GLY A 52 -1.09 -10.26 18.59
N PRO A 53 -2.29 -9.73 18.29
CA PRO A 53 -2.54 -9.07 17.00
C PRO A 53 -1.66 -7.83 16.86
N ALA A 54 -0.87 -7.80 15.79
CA ALA A 54 -0.08 -6.63 15.42
C ALA A 54 -0.74 -5.89 14.27
N VAL A 55 -0.74 -4.56 14.36
CA VAL A 55 -1.23 -3.68 13.31
C VAL A 55 -0.09 -3.36 12.34
N ILE A 56 -0.37 -3.50 11.05
CA ILE A 56 0.48 -3.04 9.97
C ILE A 56 -0.10 -1.74 9.43
N TYR A 57 0.68 -0.67 9.52
CA TYR A 57 0.31 0.63 8.98
C TYR A 57 1.30 1.06 7.92
N SER A 58 0.80 1.53 6.78
CA SER A 58 1.62 2.02 5.67
C SER A 58 1.25 3.43 5.25
N ARG A 59 2.27 4.18 4.83
CA ARG A 59 2.13 5.48 4.18
C ARG A 59 2.98 5.47 2.92
N THR A 60 2.46 6.03 1.83
CA THR A 60 3.18 6.12 0.57
C THR A 60 3.58 7.56 0.31
N VAL A 61 4.87 7.80 0.07
CA VAL A 61 5.40 9.06 -0.43
C VAL A 61 5.52 8.94 -1.94
N LYS A 62 4.78 9.76 -2.67
CA LYS A 62 4.71 9.69 -4.14
C LYS A 62 5.55 10.81 -4.76
N ILE A 63 6.46 10.42 -5.64
CA ILE A 63 7.50 11.26 -6.24
C ILE A 63 7.32 11.29 -7.75
N CYS A 64 7.42 12.45 -8.36
CA CYS A 64 7.43 12.62 -9.81
C CYS A 64 8.68 13.37 -10.28
N GLY A 65 9.08 13.16 -11.55
CA GLY A 65 10.20 13.84 -12.17
C GLY A 65 11.58 13.30 -11.82
N LEU A 66 11.66 12.19 -11.09
CA LEU A 66 12.90 11.47 -10.80
C LEU A 66 12.78 10.01 -11.26
N GLY A 67 13.88 9.47 -11.81
CA GLY A 67 13.95 8.04 -12.13
C GLY A 67 14.21 7.17 -10.89
N GLU A 68 13.87 5.87 -11.00
CA GLU A 68 14.00 4.88 -9.93
C GLU A 68 15.41 4.86 -9.31
N SER A 69 16.44 4.73 -10.13
CA SER A 69 17.84 4.69 -9.66
C SER A 69 18.28 5.96 -8.93
N GLY A 70 17.77 7.13 -9.34
CA GLY A 70 18.03 8.39 -8.66
C GLY A 70 17.34 8.48 -7.30
N VAL A 71 16.17 7.87 -7.16
CA VAL A 71 15.44 7.77 -5.90
C VAL A 71 16.12 6.77 -4.97
N GLU A 72 16.46 5.56 -5.44
CA GLU A 72 17.13 4.51 -4.68
C GLU A 72 18.46 5.00 -4.07
N ALA A 73 19.29 5.69 -4.85
CA ALA A 73 20.54 6.24 -4.36
C ALA A 73 20.39 7.20 -3.16
N LEU A 74 19.21 7.83 -3.03
CA LEU A 74 18.91 8.77 -1.95
C LEU A 74 18.23 8.12 -0.74
N ILE A 75 17.89 6.83 -0.79
CA ILE A 75 17.16 6.13 0.29
C ILE A 75 17.86 4.88 0.80
N THR A 76 19.05 4.52 0.30
CA THR A 76 19.76 3.29 0.65
C THR A 76 19.88 3.06 2.15
N ASP A 77 20.11 4.10 2.94
CA ASP A 77 20.14 4.06 4.41
C ASP A 77 18.77 3.78 5.03
N LEU A 78 17.69 4.24 4.39
CA LEU A 78 16.32 4.01 4.86
C LEU A 78 15.80 2.62 4.47
N GLU A 79 16.28 2.03 3.38
CA GLU A 79 15.96 0.65 2.99
C GLU A 79 16.55 -0.38 3.96
N ALA A 80 17.64 -0.03 4.63
CA ALA A 80 18.25 -0.87 5.67
C ALA A 80 17.44 -0.93 6.98
N LEU A 81 16.43 -0.09 7.15
CA LEU A 81 15.56 -0.09 8.33
C LEU A 81 14.73 -1.36 8.41
N GLN A 82 14.58 -1.91 9.62
CA GLN A 82 13.81 -3.13 9.87
C GLN A 82 12.35 -2.83 10.21
N ASN A 83 12.11 -1.76 10.97
CA ASN A 83 10.76 -1.32 11.32
C ASN A 83 10.78 0.17 11.72
N PRO A 84 10.22 1.08 10.92
CA PRO A 84 9.50 0.81 9.68
C PRO A 84 10.42 0.39 8.54
N THR A 85 9.89 -0.34 7.56
CA THR A 85 10.56 -0.62 6.29
C THR A 85 10.23 0.45 5.26
N VAL A 86 11.15 0.68 4.31
CA VAL A 86 10.94 1.55 3.14
C VAL A 86 11.15 0.71 1.89
N ALA A 87 10.20 0.74 0.96
CA ALA A 87 10.29 0.00 -0.30
C ALA A 87 9.90 0.88 -1.49
N PRO A 88 10.74 0.97 -2.54
CA PRO A 88 10.40 1.67 -3.77
C PRO A 88 9.49 0.84 -4.67
N TYR A 89 8.62 1.51 -5.39
CA TYR A 89 7.74 0.96 -6.42
C TYR A 89 7.77 1.90 -7.63
N ALA A 90 8.43 1.48 -8.69
CA ALA A 90 8.44 2.22 -9.95
C ALA A 90 7.06 2.20 -10.62
N LYS A 91 6.65 3.35 -11.10
CA LYS A 91 5.45 3.58 -11.90
C LYS A 91 5.84 4.38 -13.15
N THR A 92 4.98 4.43 -14.14
CA THR A 92 5.23 5.24 -15.34
C THR A 92 5.29 6.73 -14.96
N GLY A 93 6.50 7.32 -15.01
CA GLY A 93 6.74 8.72 -14.67
C GLY A 93 6.76 9.06 -13.16
N GLU A 94 6.64 8.07 -12.29
CA GLU A 94 6.56 8.24 -10.84
C GLU A 94 7.35 7.16 -10.10
N VAL A 95 7.80 7.48 -8.88
CA VAL A 95 8.30 6.49 -7.91
C VAL A 95 7.52 6.64 -6.62
N HIS A 96 6.96 5.53 -6.14
CA HIS A 96 6.22 5.48 -4.89
C HIS A 96 7.07 4.82 -3.80
N LEU A 97 7.37 5.52 -2.73
CA LEU A 97 8.09 5.00 -1.56
C LEU A 97 7.08 4.61 -0.48
N ARG A 98 6.94 3.31 -0.25
CA ARG A 98 6.02 2.79 0.78
C ARG A 98 6.77 2.62 2.08
N VAL A 99 6.38 3.37 3.09
CA VAL A 99 6.87 3.24 4.47
C VAL A 99 5.87 2.41 5.26
N THR A 100 6.30 1.27 5.79
CA THR A 100 5.43 0.31 6.48
C THR A 100 5.98 -0.01 7.86
N ALA A 101 5.16 0.13 8.89
CA ALA A 101 5.50 -0.27 10.26
C ALA A 101 4.53 -1.33 10.79
N ARG A 102 5.08 -2.25 11.61
CA ARG A 102 4.34 -3.19 12.44
C ARG A 102 4.45 -2.71 13.90
N ALA A 103 3.32 -2.64 14.60
CA ALA A 103 3.27 -2.28 16.02
C ALA A 103 2.05 -2.91 16.71
N GLU A 104 1.96 -2.76 18.02
CA GLU A 104 0.85 -3.25 18.85
C GLU A 104 -0.50 -2.59 18.50
N ASP A 105 -0.46 -1.31 18.12
CA ASP A 105 -1.63 -0.56 17.70
C ASP A 105 -1.31 0.41 16.55
N GLU A 106 -2.35 0.99 15.94
CA GLU A 106 -2.20 1.91 14.82
C GLU A 106 -1.49 3.21 15.23
N LYS A 107 -1.69 3.68 16.47
CA LYS A 107 -1.05 4.90 16.97
C LYS A 107 0.46 4.73 17.11
N ALA A 108 0.88 3.57 17.61
CA ALA A 108 2.30 3.21 17.69
C ALA A 108 2.92 3.05 16.30
N ALA A 109 2.24 2.36 15.37
CA ALA A 109 2.69 2.21 13.99
C ALA A 109 2.82 3.57 13.28
N ARG A 110 1.84 4.47 13.44
CA ARG A 110 1.89 5.84 12.90
C ARG A 110 3.07 6.66 13.46
N LYS A 111 3.42 6.47 14.75
CA LYS A 111 4.58 7.14 15.35
C LYS A 111 5.90 6.70 14.72
N LEU A 112 6.02 5.42 14.35
CA LEU A 112 7.20 4.88 13.66
C LEU A 112 7.30 5.40 12.21
N VAL A 113 6.20 5.42 11.47
CA VAL A 113 6.15 5.84 10.07
C VAL A 113 6.40 7.34 9.89
N LYS A 114 5.84 8.17 10.77
CA LYS A 114 5.85 9.64 10.64
C LYS A 114 7.24 10.27 10.47
N PRO A 115 8.28 9.93 11.26
CA PRO A 115 9.61 10.53 11.09
C PRO A 115 10.26 10.14 9.76
N VAL A 116 10.08 8.90 9.29
CA VAL A 116 10.63 8.44 8.02
C VAL A 116 9.95 9.14 6.83
N VAL A 117 8.62 9.29 6.87
CA VAL A 117 7.89 10.05 5.85
C VAL A 117 8.39 11.51 5.80
N LYS A 118 8.58 12.16 6.95
CA LYS A 118 9.12 13.53 7.00
C LYS A 118 10.55 13.63 6.44
N GLU A 119 11.37 12.62 6.70
CA GLU A 119 12.73 12.57 6.15
C GLU A 119 12.70 12.41 4.63
N LEU A 120 11.82 11.56 4.09
CA LEU A 120 11.61 11.45 2.65
C LEU A 120 11.11 12.76 2.04
N GLU A 121 10.13 13.42 2.68
CA GLU A 121 9.67 14.76 2.23
C GLU A 121 10.81 15.78 2.22
N ARG A 122 11.72 15.74 3.20
CA ARG A 122 12.90 16.61 3.27
C ARG A 122 13.91 16.32 2.14
N ARG A 123 14.20 15.02 1.86
CA ARG A 123 15.16 14.61 0.83
C ARG A 123 14.67 14.95 -0.57
N PHE A 124 13.42 14.69 -0.86
CA PHE A 124 12.85 14.86 -2.20
C PHE A 124 12.16 16.19 -2.43
N GLY A 125 11.85 16.94 -1.38
CA GLY A 125 11.33 18.30 -1.43
C GLY A 125 10.16 18.46 -2.42
N ARG A 126 10.36 19.28 -3.45
CA ARG A 126 9.32 19.61 -4.45
C ARG A 126 8.96 18.44 -5.39
N ALA A 127 9.77 17.40 -5.45
CA ALA A 127 9.46 16.21 -6.25
C ALA A 127 8.36 15.36 -5.58
N VAL A 128 8.17 15.48 -4.25
CA VAL A 128 7.03 14.85 -3.56
C VAL A 128 5.76 15.62 -3.88
N TYR A 129 4.84 15.00 -4.60
CA TYR A 129 3.57 15.63 -4.92
C TYR A 129 2.46 15.29 -3.93
N THR A 130 2.54 14.14 -3.23
CA THR A 130 1.60 13.77 -2.16
C THR A 130 2.15 12.67 -1.25
N THR A 131 1.61 12.60 -0.03
CA THR A 131 1.77 11.47 0.90
C THR A 131 0.44 10.79 1.22
N LYS A 132 -0.62 11.11 0.48
CA LYS A 132 -1.94 10.50 0.61
C LYS A 132 -2.08 9.35 -0.40
N ASN A 133 -2.60 8.21 0.07
CA ASN A 133 -2.70 7.01 -0.77
C ASN A 133 -3.69 7.16 -1.93
N ASP A 134 -4.77 7.90 -1.71
CA ASP A 134 -5.90 8.12 -2.61
C ASP A 134 -5.73 9.29 -3.60
N VAL A 135 -4.61 10.02 -3.52
CA VAL A 135 -4.34 11.16 -4.42
C VAL A 135 -3.44 10.71 -5.56
N THR A 136 -3.88 10.91 -6.80
CA THR A 136 -3.10 10.68 -8.02
C THR A 136 -2.25 11.89 -8.40
N LEU A 137 -1.37 11.74 -9.40
CA LEU A 137 -0.57 12.85 -9.92
C LEU A 137 -1.49 13.90 -10.60
N GLU A 138 -2.50 13.43 -11.33
CA GLU A 138 -3.51 14.27 -11.96
C GLU A 138 -4.27 15.11 -10.93
N ASP A 139 -4.72 14.46 -9.84
CA ASP A 139 -5.37 15.17 -8.73
C ASP A 139 -4.48 16.28 -8.14
N ALA A 140 -3.19 15.98 -7.98
CA ALA A 140 -2.23 16.96 -7.46
C ALA A 140 -2.05 18.13 -8.41
N VAL A 141 -1.95 17.87 -9.73
CA VAL A 141 -1.85 18.91 -10.77
C VAL A 141 -3.10 19.78 -10.79
N VAL A 142 -4.29 19.17 -10.85
CA VAL A 142 -5.56 19.92 -10.88
C VAL A 142 -5.74 20.78 -9.62
N ARG A 143 -5.39 20.25 -8.44
CA ARG A 143 -5.43 21.03 -7.19
C ARG A 143 -4.44 22.20 -7.21
N LEU A 144 -3.24 21.99 -7.79
CA LEU A 144 -2.23 23.03 -7.89
C LEU A 144 -2.65 24.14 -8.84
N LEU A 145 -3.23 23.81 -10.01
CA LEU A 145 -3.81 24.77 -10.95
C LEU A 145 -4.89 25.60 -10.27
N LYS A 146 -5.87 24.96 -9.65
CA LYS A 146 -6.95 25.65 -8.90
C LYS A 146 -6.44 26.55 -7.80
N LYS A 147 -5.43 26.09 -7.03
CA LYS A 147 -4.84 26.88 -5.93
C LYS A 147 -4.17 28.17 -6.42
N ASN A 148 -3.62 28.16 -7.63
CA ASN A 148 -2.92 29.31 -8.21
C ASN A 148 -3.78 30.08 -9.22
N ASP A 149 -5.07 29.78 -9.33
CA ASP A 149 -6.02 30.39 -10.27
C ASP A 149 -5.52 30.29 -11.73
N LEU A 150 -4.96 29.13 -12.08
CA LEU A 150 -4.42 28.82 -13.41
C LEU A 150 -5.39 27.93 -14.18
N THR A 151 -5.46 28.17 -15.49
CA THR A 151 -6.14 27.32 -16.46
C THR A 151 -5.15 26.54 -17.28
N ALA A 152 -5.55 25.36 -17.77
CA ALA A 152 -4.79 24.54 -18.69
C ALA A 152 -5.62 24.27 -19.94
N ALA A 153 -4.97 24.20 -21.09
CA ALA A 153 -5.55 23.75 -22.35
C ALA A 153 -4.62 22.72 -22.98
N THR A 154 -5.19 21.72 -23.65
CA THR A 154 -4.43 20.68 -24.34
C THR A 154 -4.65 20.76 -25.84
N VAL A 155 -3.57 20.55 -26.61
CA VAL A 155 -3.62 20.32 -28.06
C VAL A 155 -2.89 19.02 -28.33
N GLU A 156 -3.61 18.03 -28.81
CA GLU A 156 -3.11 16.68 -28.99
C GLU A 156 -3.30 16.20 -30.43
N SER A 157 -2.38 15.34 -30.91
CA SER A 157 -2.46 14.69 -32.21
C SER A 157 -2.37 13.16 -32.01
N CYS A 158 -1.17 12.58 -32.04
CA CYS A 158 -0.96 11.12 -31.93
C CYS A 158 -1.37 10.52 -30.58
N THR A 159 -1.44 11.31 -29.54
CA THR A 159 -1.93 10.91 -28.19
C THR A 159 -3.44 10.79 -28.09
N ALA A 160 -4.17 11.26 -29.12
CA ALA A 160 -5.63 11.10 -29.26
C ALA A 160 -6.45 11.53 -28.02
N GLY A 161 -6.04 12.57 -27.33
CA GLY A 161 -6.74 13.06 -26.13
C GLY A 161 -6.33 12.39 -24.82
N LEU A 162 -5.23 11.64 -24.80
CA LEU A 162 -4.78 10.93 -23.60
C LEU A 162 -4.45 11.89 -22.44
N LEU A 163 -3.80 13.01 -22.73
CA LEU A 163 -3.49 14.02 -21.71
C LEU A 163 -4.76 14.71 -21.21
N ALA A 164 -5.65 15.10 -22.10
CA ALA A 164 -6.93 15.72 -21.74
C ALA A 164 -7.81 14.77 -20.91
N GLY A 165 -7.80 13.48 -21.26
CA GLY A 165 -8.58 12.47 -20.56
C GLY A 165 -8.04 12.10 -19.18
N ARG A 166 -6.78 12.46 -18.87
CA ARG A 166 -6.17 12.28 -17.54
C ARG A 166 -6.38 13.47 -16.61
N LEU A 167 -6.68 14.65 -17.10
CA LEU A 167 -6.92 15.88 -16.35
C LEU A 167 -8.41 16.11 -16.10
#